data_d3c28145d983604872e99f7171b74e7d
#
_entry.id   d3c28145d983604872e99f7171b74e7d
#
_cell.length_a   1.000
_cell.length_b   1.000
_cell.length_c   1.000
_cell.angle_alpha   90.00
_cell.angle_beta   90.00
_cell.angle_gamma   90.00
#
_symmetry.space_group_name_H-M   'P 1'
#
loop_
_entity.id
_entity.type
_entity.pdbx_description
1 polymer ?
#
loop_
_entity_poly.entity_id
_entity_poly.type
_entity_poly.pdbx_seq_one_letter_code
_entity_poly.pdbx_strand_id
1 'polypeptide(L)'
;MAIFEGAGVALVTPFKENGEINYGKLEELVEEQIALGTDAIIVCGTTGEASTMTHEEHLEAIKYVCDVTKKRIPVIAGTGSNSTDTAVYLSKDAEKYGADGLLLVSPYYNKATQKGLKAHFRAVADEVKIPILLYNIPARTGINIAAETIADLCLNVPNIVGVKEASGNFSAIADLMNLSDGRVDLYSGNDDQIVPLLSLGGKGVISVLSNIAPAQTHEICEAYFKGDVKRSAALQLAAIPLINALFCEVNPIPVKAALNLMGKAAGPMRLPLTEMEPKNQDRLKQAMIEYGIL
;
A
#
# COMPACT_ATOMS: atom_id res chain seq x y z
N MET A 1 -4.47 -19.00 3.22
CA MET A 1 -5.37 -18.22 2.32
C MET A 1 -4.85 -16.79 2.38
N ALA A 2 -4.62 -16.15 1.24
CA ALA A 2 -4.15 -14.77 1.19
C ALA A 2 -5.14 -13.82 1.91
N ILE A 3 -4.67 -12.68 2.42
CA ILE A 3 -5.54 -11.68 3.08
C ILE A 3 -6.56 -11.14 2.08
N PHE A 4 -6.13 -10.92 0.83
CA PHE A 4 -7.00 -10.56 -0.30
C PHE A 4 -6.34 -11.03 -1.61
N GLU A 5 -7.10 -11.08 -2.69
CA GLU A 5 -6.61 -11.20 -4.07
C GLU A 5 -7.21 -10.04 -4.87
N GLY A 6 -6.40 -9.35 -5.69
CA GLY A 6 -6.84 -8.21 -6.48
C GLY A 6 -6.11 -6.91 -6.17
N ALA A 7 -6.85 -5.79 -6.12
CA ALA A 7 -6.31 -4.45 -5.91
C ALA A 7 -6.65 -3.93 -4.51
N GLY A 8 -5.63 -3.81 -3.64
CA GLY A 8 -5.72 -3.09 -2.39
C GLY A 8 -5.31 -1.63 -2.56
N VAL A 9 -6.08 -0.68 -2.05
CA VAL A 9 -5.75 0.73 -2.12
C VAL A 9 -4.80 1.15 -0.99
N ALA A 10 -3.64 1.72 -1.31
CA ALA A 10 -2.85 2.49 -0.36
C ALA A 10 -3.54 3.84 -0.13
N LEU A 11 -4.51 3.86 0.78
CA LEU A 11 -5.44 4.97 0.93
C LEU A 11 -4.73 6.25 1.38
N VAL A 12 -5.06 7.39 0.77
CA VAL A 12 -4.65 8.71 1.25
C VAL A 12 -5.37 9.06 2.54
N THR A 13 -4.74 9.88 3.37
CA THR A 13 -5.42 10.51 4.52
C THR A 13 -5.78 11.94 4.16
N PRO A 14 -7.08 12.30 4.09
CA PRO A 14 -7.49 13.66 3.86
C PRO A 14 -7.27 14.52 5.11
N PHE A 15 -6.73 15.71 4.92
CA PHE A 15 -6.53 16.68 5.99
C PHE A 15 -7.39 17.94 5.76
N LYS A 16 -7.80 18.57 6.86
CA LYS A 16 -8.37 19.92 6.87
C LYS A 16 -7.26 20.96 6.70
N GLU A 17 -7.63 22.21 6.40
CA GLU A 17 -6.67 23.31 6.28
C GLU A 17 -5.85 23.57 7.57
N ASN A 18 -6.40 23.23 8.73
CA ASN A 18 -5.69 23.32 10.01
C ASN A 18 -4.75 22.13 10.29
N GLY A 19 -4.65 21.19 9.36
CA GLY A 19 -3.80 20.00 9.45
C GLY A 19 -4.43 18.81 10.20
N GLU A 20 -5.63 18.92 10.76
CA GLU A 20 -6.33 17.78 11.38
C GLU A 20 -6.83 16.79 10.32
N ILE A 21 -6.96 15.51 10.69
CA ILE A 21 -7.58 14.50 9.83
C ILE A 21 -9.04 14.87 9.55
N ASN A 22 -9.43 14.84 8.29
CA ASN A 22 -10.82 15.04 7.88
C ASN A 22 -11.54 13.69 7.82
N TYR A 23 -12.05 13.24 8.96
CA TYR A 23 -12.71 11.94 9.06
C TYR A 23 -13.95 11.81 8.15
N GLY A 24 -14.72 12.89 7.93
CA GLY A 24 -15.84 12.85 7.01
C GLY A 24 -15.42 12.56 5.56
N LYS A 25 -14.33 13.19 5.11
CA LYS A 25 -13.77 12.88 3.79
C LYS A 25 -13.09 11.51 3.73
N LEU A 26 -12.48 11.06 4.82
CA LEU A 26 -11.92 9.72 4.91
C LEU A 26 -13.01 8.65 4.75
N GLU A 27 -14.18 8.84 5.38
CA GLU A 27 -15.35 7.97 5.21
C GLU A 27 -15.84 7.95 3.77
N GLU A 28 -16.01 9.12 3.12
CA GLU A 28 -16.42 9.21 1.72
C GLU A 28 -15.45 8.43 0.80
N LEU A 29 -14.14 8.56 1.02
CA LEU A 29 -13.12 7.82 0.25
C LEU A 29 -13.21 6.31 0.48
N VAL A 30 -13.40 5.85 1.73
CA VAL A 30 -13.56 4.43 2.06
C VAL A 30 -14.81 3.85 1.38
N GLU A 31 -15.96 4.54 1.47
CA GLU A 31 -17.20 4.09 0.87
C GLU A 31 -17.09 4.03 -0.66
N GLU A 32 -16.44 5.01 -1.28
CA GLU A 32 -16.21 5.01 -2.72
C GLU A 32 -15.34 3.83 -3.16
N GLN A 33 -14.25 3.54 -2.45
CA GLN A 33 -13.37 2.40 -2.74
C GLN A 33 -14.14 1.08 -2.71
N ILE A 34 -14.96 0.89 -1.68
CA ILE A 34 -15.79 -0.31 -1.54
C ILE A 34 -16.83 -0.39 -2.68
N ALA A 35 -17.51 0.71 -2.98
CA ALA A 35 -18.52 0.76 -4.03
C ALA A 35 -17.97 0.49 -5.43
N LEU A 36 -16.70 0.83 -5.68
CA LEU A 36 -16.02 0.65 -6.96
C LEU A 36 -15.18 -0.63 -7.05
N GLY A 37 -15.32 -1.54 -6.08
CA GLY A 37 -14.78 -2.90 -6.17
C GLY A 37 -13.33 -3.05 -5.74
N THR A 38 -12.79 -2.14 -4.92
CA THR A 38 -11.49 -2.34 -4.28
C THR A 38 -11.51 -3.57 -3.37
N ASP A 39 -10.48 -4.41 -3.44
CA ASP A 39 -10.42 -5.69 -2.74
C ASP A 39 -9.89 -5.61 -1.30
N ALA A 40 -9.14 -4.56 -0.95
CA ALA A 40 -8.65 -4.29 0.40
C ALA A 40 -8.33 -2.81 0.61
N ILE A 41 -8.41 -2.31 1.84
CA ILE A 41 -7.98 -0.97 2.21
C ILE A 41 -6.70 -1.05 3.03
N ILE A 42 -5.65 -0.37 2.59
CA ILE A 42 -4.40 -0.22 3.33
C ILE A 42 -4.37 1.19 3.91
N VAL A 43 -4.65 1.29 5.22
CA VAL A 43 -4.71 2.54 5.96
C VAL A 43 -3.37 2.87 6.63
N CYS A 44 -3.04 4.13 6.76
CA CYS A 44 -1.82 4.62 7.43
C CYS A 44 -0.52 4.01 6.87
N GLY A 45 -0.47 3.78 5.56
CA GLY A 45 0.78 3.51 4.85
C GLY A 45 1.52 4.82 4.50
N THR A 46 2.54 4.72 3.65
CA THR A 46 3.29 5.87 3.12
C THR A 46 2.36 6.88 2.43
N THR A 47 1.45 6.38 1.59
CA THR A 47 0.47 7.21 0.87
C THR A 47 -0.53 7.89 1.81
N GLY A 48 -0.80 7.29 2.97
CA GLY A 48 -1.62 7.86 4.04
C GLY A 48 -0.88 8.84 4.96
N GLU A 49 0.36 9.22 4.65
CA GLU A 49 1.16 10.20 5.42
C GLU A 49 1.35 9.82 6.90
N ALA A 50 1.38 8.53 7.21
CA ALA A 50 1.50 8.04 8.59
C ALA A 50 2.74 8.58 9.35
N SER A 51 3.82 8.92 8.63
CA SER A 51 5.04 9.46 9.22
C SER A 51 4.90 10.86 9.82
N THR A 52 3.81 11.58 9.52
CA THR A 52 3.51 12.92 10.06
C THR A 52 2.40 12.91 11.11
N MET A 53 1.90 11.73 11.47
CA MET A 53 0.88 11.55 12.49
C MET A 53 1.51 11.33 13.85
N THR A 54 0.87 11.81 14.92
CA THR A 54 1.15 11.30 16.26
C THR A 54 0.69 9.84 16.34
N HIS A 55 1.15 9.09 17.33
CA HIS A 55 0.70 7.69 17.50
C HIS A 55 -0.81 7.60 17.76
N GLU A 56 -1.36 8.57 18.47
CA GLU A 56 -2.80 8.68 18.77
C GLU A 56 -3.60 8.91 17.48
N GLU A 57 -3.21 9.89 16.65
CA GLU A 57 -3.84 10.14 15.34
C GLU A 57 -3.77 8.92 14.43
N HIS A 58 -2.61 8.25 14.39
CA HIS A 58 -2.38 7.05 13.60
C HIS A 58 -3.36 5.93 13.97
N LEU A 59 -3.45 5.64 15.26
CA LEU A 59 -4.33 4.60 15.80
C LEU A 59 -5.81 4.96 15.65
N GLU A 60 -6.16 6.23 15.84
CA GLU A 60 -7.53 6.72 15.64
C GLU A 60 -7.97 6.60 14.17
N ALA A 61 -7.09 6.92 13.22
CA ALA A 61 -7.37 6.76 11.80
C ALA A 61 -7.57 5.27 11.42
N ILE A 62 -6.75 4.37 11.94
CA ILE A 62 -6.92 2.92 11.74
C ILE A 62 -8.28 2.47 12.28
N LYS A 63 -8.59 2.82 13.54
CA LYS A 63 -9.86 2.49 14.18
C LYS A 63 -11.05 2.99 13.36
N TYR A 64 -10.99 4.25 12.94
CA TYR A 64 -12.07 4.87 12.17
C TYR A 64 -12.32 4.13 10.84
N VAL A 65 -11.25 3.81 10.09
CA VAL A 65 -11.39 3.07 8.83
C VAL A 65 -11.93 1.66 9.07
N CYS A 66 -11.52 0.96 10.13
CA CYS A 66 -12.09 -0.33 10.50
C CYS A 66 -13.61 -0.21 10.82
N ASP A 67 -14.00 0.80 11.60
CA ASP A 67 -15.39 1.03 11.99
C ASP A 67 -16.27 1.39 10.77
N VAL A 68 -15.76 2.19 9.83
CA VAL A 68 -16.47 2.53 8.56
C VAL A 68 -16.57 1.33 7.64
N THR A 69 -15.47 0.60 7.46
CA THR A 69 -15.43 -0.55 6.53
C THR A 69 -16.35 -1.70 6.96
N LYS A 70 -16.53 -1.90 8.28
CA LYS A 70 -17.45 -2.92 8.87
C LYS A 70 -17.20 -4.33 8.31
N LYS A 71 -15.95 -4.70 8.09
CA LYS A 71 -15.55 -6.01 7.55
C LYS A 71 -16.11 -6.34 6.16
N ARG A 72 -16.57 -5.35 5.39
CA ARG A 72 -17.04 -5.57 4.00
C ARG A 72 -15.91 -5.99 3.08
N ILE A 73 -14.72 -5.45 3.30
CA ILE A 73 -13.45 -5.85 2.70
C ILE A 73 -12.35 -5.78 3.77
N PRO A 74 -11.21 -6.47 3.60
CA PRO A 74 -10.11 -6.42 4.57
C PRO A 74 -9.53 -5.02 4.74
N VAL A 75 -9.24 -4.64 6.00
CA VAL A 75 -8.46 -3.46 6.37
C VAL A 75 -7.08 -3.89 6.84
N ILE A 76 -6.04 -3.44 6.16
CA ILE A 76 -4.64 -3.71 6.48
C ILE A 76 -4.01 -2.43 7.03
N ALA A 77 -3.57 -2.47 8.28
CA ALA A 77 -2.99 -1.30 8.95
C ALA A 77 -1.48 -1.21 8.71
N GLY A 78 -1.01 -0.06 8.22
CA GLY A 78 0.41 0.25 8.14
C GLY A 78 0.95 0.61 9.52
N THR A 79 1.66 -0.29 10.17
CA THR A 79 2.17 -0.12 11.54
C THR A 79 3.69 -0.25 11.65
N GLY A 80 4.39 -0.42 10.50
CA GLY A 80 5.84 -0.51 10.47
C GLY A 80 6.53 0.77 10.95
N SER A 81 7.62 0.61 11.67
CA SER A 81 8.45 1.70 12.22
C SER A 81 9.92 1.30 12.20
N ASN A 82 10.82 2.28 12.27
CA ASN A 82 12.25 2.04 12.50
C ASN A 82 12.59 1.80 13.99
N SER A 83 11.61 1.96 14.89
CA SER A 83 11.66 1.53 16.29
C SER A 83 10.83 0.26 16.44
N THR A 84 11.44 -0.82 16.95
CA THR A 84 10.74 -2.09 17.18
C THR A 84 9.61 -1.93 18.19
N ASP A 85 9.84 -1.20 19.27
CA ASP A 85 8.82 -0.97 20.32
C ASP A 85 7.62 -0.21 19.78
N THR A 86 7.85 0.79 18.91
CA THR A 86 6.77 1.53 18.24
C THR A 86 5.99 0.62 17.28
N ALA A 87 6.68 -0.21 16.49
CA ALA A 87 6.03 -1.15 15.58
C ALA A 87 5.16 -2.16 16.35
N VAL A 88 5.65 -2.69 17.45
CA VAL A 88 4.89 -3.59 18.36
C VAL A 88 3.67 -2.88 18.93
N TYR A 89 3.86 -1.68 19.48
CA TYR A 89 2.78 -0.89 20.09
C TYR A 89 1.65 -0.61 19.09
N LEU A 90 1.98 -0.06 17.92
CA LEU A 90 0.99 0.26 16.90
C LEU A 90 0.29 -0.99 16.36
N SER A 91 1.01 -2.10 16.22
CA SER A 91 0.46 -3.36 15.70
C SER A 91 -0.53 -4.01 16.65
N LYS A 92 -0.24 -4.01 17.95
CA LYS A 92 -1.15 -4.52 18.99
C LYS A 92 -2.46 -3.74 19.05
N ASP A 93 -2.38 -2.42 19.02
CA ASP A 93 -3.58 -1.59 19.06
C ASP A 93 -4.35 -1.62 17.74
N ALA A 94 -3.67 -1.75 16.58
CA ALA A 94 -4.35 -1.94 15.30
C ALA A 94 -5.16 -3.26 15.27
N GLU A 95 -4.60 -4.38 15.76
CA GLU A 95 -5.33 -5.64 15.92
C GLU A 95 -6.55 -5.47 16.84
N LYS A 96 -6.39 -4.84 17.99
CA LYS A 96 -7.46 -4.55 18.95
C LYS A 96 -8.57 -3.68 18.35
N TYR A 97 -8.23 -2.76 17.46
CA TYR A 97 -9.19 -1.89 16.76
C TYR A 97 -9.82 -2.56 15.53
N GLY A 98 -9.49 -3.80 15.26
CA GLY A 98 -10.17 -4.61 14.28
C GLY A 98 -9.54 -4.63 12.89
N ALA A 99 -8.27 -4.28 12.73
CA ALA A 99 -7.55 -4.52 11.50
C ALA A 99 -7.55 -6.03 11.15
N ASP A 100 -7.62 -6.36 9.86
CA ASP A 100 -7.60 -7.73 9.35
C ASP A 100 -6.19 -8.22 9.02
N GLY A 101 -5.24 -7.30 8.94
CA GLY A 101 -3.84 -7.56 8.72
C GLY A 101 -2.97 -6.34 8.98
N LEU A 102 -1.67 -6.54 8.93
CA LEU A 102 -0.67 -5.49 9.13
C LEU A 102 0.24 -5.37 7.92
N LEU A 103 0.67 -4.14 7.61
CA LEU A 103 1.72 -3.85 6.64
C LEU A 103 2.92 -3.25 7.38
N LEU A 104 4.02 -3.99 7.45
CA LEU A 104 5.24 -3.57 8.15
C LEU A 104 6.33 -3.16 7.16
N VAL A 105 6.53 -1.85 6.97
CA VAL A 105 7.69 -1.36 6.23
C VAL A 105 8.98 -1.72 6.97
N SER A 106 10.04 -2.07 6.22
CA SER A 106 11.35 -2.31 6.82
C SER A 106 11.84 -1.07 7.59
N PRO A 107 12.55 -1.26 8.73
CA PRO A 107 13.15 -0.15 9.46
C PRO A 107 13.94 0.77 8.53
N TYR A 108 13.53 2.01 8.43
CA TYR A 108 14.13 3.04 7.59
C TYR A 108 15.16 3.85 8.39
N TYR A 109 16.14 4.47 7.70
CA TYR A 109 17.15 5.34 8.26
C TYR A 109 18.26 4.61 9.04
N ASN A 110 17.95 3.80 10.07
CA ASN A 110 18.92 3.12 10.95
C ASN A 110 19.56 1.85 10.34
N LYS A 111 19.20 1.46 9.12
CA LYS A 111 19.88 0.43 8.28
C LYS A 111 20.20 -0.88 9.01
N ALA A 112 19.15 -1.58 9.48
CA ALA A 112 19.30 -2.86 10.14
C ALA A 112 19.95 -3.93 9.24
N THR A 113 20.75 -4.84 9.81
CA THR A 113 21.23 -6.03 9.10
C THR A 113 20.08 -7.03 8.84
N GLN A 114 20.25 -8.02 7.95
CA GLN A 114 19.25 -9.06 7.71
C GLN A 114 18.88 -9.81 9.01
N LYS A 115 19.86 -10.06 9.88
CA LYS A 115 19.62 -10.62 11.22
C LYS A 115 18.75 -9.69 12.07
N GLY A 116 19.02 -8.38 12.03
CA GLY A 116 18.22 -7.37 12.73
C GLY A 116 16.80 -7.28 12.19
N LEU A 117 16.61 -7.33 10.85
CA LEU A 117 15.28 -7.38 10.23
C LEU A 117 14.47 -8.58 10.70
N LYS A 118 15.09 -9.79 10.71
CA LYS A 118 14.43 -11.00 11.22
C LYS A 118 13.99 -10.84 12.67
N ALA A 119 14.85 -10.31 13.53
CA ALA A 119 14.53 -10.07 14.94
C ALA A 119 13.40 -9.04 15.10
N HIS A 120 13.46 -7.93 14.33
CA HIS A 120 12.45 -6.87 14.36
C HIS A 120 11.06 -7.39 13.98
N PHE A 121 10.94 -8.07 12.85
CA PHE A 121 9.64 -8.57 12.38
C PHE A 121 9.09 -9.69 13.26
N ARG A 122 9.95 -10.56 13.80
CA ARG A 122 9.53 -11.59 14.76
C ARG A 122 9.01 -10.97 16.05
N ALA A 123 9.66 -9.93 16.58
CA ALA A 123 9.20 -9.23 17.78
C ALA A 123 7.77 -8.68 17.62
N VAL A 124 7.41 -8.19 16.43
CA VAL A 124 6.02 -7.77 16.14
C VAL A 124 5.12 -8.99 16.01
N ALA A 125 5.54 -10.01 15.27
CA ALA A 125 4.74 -11.21 15.00
C ALA A 125 4.40 -11.99 16.28
N ASP A 126 5.29 -12.01 17.26
CA ASP A 126 5.08 -12.68 18.54
C ASP A 126 3.99 -12.02 19.41
N GLU A 127 3.66 -10.74 19.14
CA GLU A 127 2.73 -9.94 19.93
C GLU A 127 1.33 -9.79 19.31
N VAL A 128 1.12 -10.27 18.06
CA VAL A 128 -0.16 -10.20 17.34
C VAL A 128 -0.52 -11.54 16.72
N LYS A 129 -1.80 -11.73 16.40
CA LYS A 129 -2.31 -12.96 15.78
C LYS A 129 -2.74 -12.79 14.33
N ILE A 130 -3.06 -11.54 13.93
CA ILE A 130 -3.48 -11.25 12.56
C ILE A 130 -2.32 -11.34 11.59
N PRO A 131 -2.59 -11.62 10.30
CA PRO A 131 -1.54 -11.78 9.28
C PRO A 131 -0.75 -10.49 9.05
N ILE A 132 0.52 -10.66 8.74
CA ILE A 132 1.49 -9.59 8.50
C ILE A 132 2.01 -9.70 7.07
N LEU A 133 1.98 -8.58 6.35
CA LEU A 133 2.72 -8.36 5.11
C LEU A 133 3.96 -7.53 5.41
N LEU A 134 5.11 -8.03 5.01
CA LEU A 134 6.35 -7.24 5.00
C LEU A 134 6.27 -6.20 3.88
N TYR A 135 6.94 -5.07 4.02
CA TYR A 135 7.01 -4.08 2.95
C TYR A 135 8.45 -3.76 2.62
N ASN A 136 8.88 -4.18 1.43
CA ASN A 136 10.22 -3.96 0.90
C ASN A 136 10.22 -2.80 -0.10
N ILE A 137 10.81 -1.67 0.28
CA ILE A 137 10.93 -0.47 -0.55
C ILE A 137 12.29 0.21 -0.35
N PRO A 138 13.36 -0.34 -0.93
CA PRO A 138 14.74 0.15 -0.72
C PRO A 138 14.93 1.63 -1.08
N ALA A 139 14.21 2.12 -2.09
CA ALA A 139 14.30 3.50 -2.54
C ALA A 139 13.88 4.53 -1.46
N ARG A 140 13.05 4.12 -0.49
CA ARG A 140 12.62 4.98 0.63
C ARG A 140 13.34 4.67 1.92
N THR A 141 13.59 3.41 2.19
CA THR A 141 14.11 2.96 3.50
C THR A 141 15.63 2.96 3.56
N GLY A 142 16.30 2.93 2.40
CA GLY A 142 17.75 2.78 2.31
C GLY A 142 18.26 1.38 2.66
N ILE A 143 17.33 0.40 2.77
CA ILE A 143 17.65 -1.00 3.04
C ILE A 143 16.75 -1.91 2.20
N ASN A 144 17.32 -3.00 1.71
CA ASN A 144 16.59 -4.07 1.04
C ASN A 144 16.42 -5.27 1.96
N ILE A 145 15.22 -5.84 2.03
CA ILE A 145 15.01 -7.15 2.65
C ILE A 145 15.40 -8.20 1.60
N ALA A 146 16.40 -9.00 1.90
CA ALA A 146 16.86 -10.04 0.97
C ALA A 146 15.78 -11.13 0.76
N ALA A 147 15.74 -11.74 -0.43
CA ALA A 147 14.80 -12.79 -0.76
C ALA A 147 14.81 -13.94 0.25
N GLU A 148 15.99 -14.37 0.69
CA GLU A 148 16.17 -15.41 1.70
C GLU A 148 15.61 -15.00 3.08
N THR A 149 15.65 -13.69 3.39
CA THR A 149 15.11 -13.15 4.65
C THR A 149 13.58 -13.16 4.62
N ILE A 150 12.98 -12.74 3.50
CA ILE A 150 11.52 -12.77 3.32
C ILE A 150 11.03 -14.23 3.34
N ALA A 151 11.68 -15.11 2.57
CA ALA A 151 11.32 -16.54 2.51
C ALA A 151 11.42 -17.18 3.90
N ASP A 152 12.52 -16.97 4.65
CA ASP A 152 12.67 -17.51 6.00
C ASP A 152 11.57 -17.03 6.95
N LEU A 153 11.24 -15.74 6.92
CA LEU A 153 10.18 -15.19 7.78
C LEU A 153 8.81 -15.77 7.42
N CYS A 154 8.44 -15.76 6.14
CA CYS A 154 7.13 -16.26 5.70
C CYS A 154 6.97 -17.77 5.88
N LEU A 155 8.04 -18.55 5.81
CA LEU A 155 7.98 -20.00 5.96
C LEU A 155 8.05 -20.49 7.42
N ASN A 156 8.68 -19.70 8.31
CA ASN A 156 8.98 -20.13 9.68
C ASN A 156 8.29 -19.28 10.76
N VAL A 157 7.55 -18.20 10.40
CA VAL A 157 6.75 -17.41 11.34
C VAL A 157 5.28 -17.44 10.87
N PRO A 158 4.39 -18.13 11.59
CA PRO A 158 3.06 -18.51 11.08
C PRO A 158 2.18 -17.35 10.63
N ASN A 159 2.30 -16.17 11.22
CA ASN A 159 1.50 -15.00 10.89
C ASN A 159 2.22 -13.98 9.98
N ILE A 160 3.46 -14.23 9.55
CA ILE A 160 4.09 -13.47 8.46
C ILE A 160 3.78 -14.20 7.17
N VAL A 161 2.81 -13.70 6.40
CA VAL A 161 2.24 -14.46 5.28
C VAL A 161 2.75 -14.03 3.91
N GLY A 162 3.30 -12.82 3.80
CA GLY A 162 3.66 -12.29 2.48
C GLY A 162 4.43 -11.00 2.49
N VAL A 163 4.57 -10.42 1.30
CA VAL A 163 5.31 -9.19 1.08
C VAL A 163 4.64 -8.29 0.05
N LYS A 164 4.59 -6.97 0.37
CA LYS A 164 4.45 -5.91 -0.62
C LYS A 164 5.84 -5.60 -1.16
N GLU A 165 6.08 -5.96 -2.42
CA GLU A 165 7.39 -5.80 -3.06
C GLU A 165 7.41 -4.57 -3.96
N ALA A 166 8.28 -3.63 -3.67
CA ALA A 166 8.41 -2.36 -4.38
C ALA A 166 9.88 -2.02 -4.74
N SER A 167 10.77 -3.02 -4.78
CA SER A 167 12.15 -2.82 -5.20
C SER A 167 12.29 -2.66 -6.72
N GLY A 168 11.34 -3.21 -7.49
CA GLY A 168 11.45 -3.30 -8.95
C GLY A 168 12.47 -4.33 -9.45
N ASN A 169 13.07 -5.13 -8.56
CA ASN A 169 14.06 -6.14 -8.91
C ASN A 169 13.39 -7.50 -9.17
N PHE A 170 12.99 -7.74 -10.41
CA PHE A 170 12.34 -9.00 -10.82
C PHE A 170 13.18 -10.25 -10.59
N SER A 171 14.52 -10.16 -10.69
CA SER A 171 15.39 -11.30 -10.39
C SER A 171 15.27 -11.70 -8.91
N ALA A 172 15.33 -10.73 -8.00
CA ALA A 172 15.16 -11.00 -6.57
C ALA A 172 13.75 -11.50 -6.22
N ILE A 173 12.71 -11.03 -6.95
CA ILE A 173 11.34 -11.50 -6.78
C ILE A 173 11.21 -12.96 -7.25
N ALA A 174 11.80 -13.30 -8.39
CA ALA A 174 11.81 -14.67 -8.88
C ALA A 174 12.58 -15.61 -7.92
N ASP A 175 13.71 -15.16 -7.37
CA ASP A 175 14.45 -15.90 -6.35
C ASP A 175 13.61 -16.12 -5.10
N LEU A 176 12.87 -15.10 -4.64
CA LEU A 176 11.95 -15.22 -3.50
C LEU A 176 10.89 -16.30 -3.74
N MET A 177 10.23 -16.26 -4.90
CA MET A 177 9.17 -17.21 -5.22
C MET A 177 9.72 -18.64 -5.37
N ASN A 178 10.92 -18.78 -5.92
CA ASN A 178 11.62 -20.07 -5.99
C ASN A 178 11.99 -20.61 -4.59
N LEU A 179 12.59 -19.78 -3.73
CA LEU A 179 12.98 -20.15 -2.36
C LEU A 179 11.81 -20.52 -1.48
N SER A 180 10.65 -19.93 -1.72
CA SER A 180 9.43 -20.18 -0.96
C SER A 180 8.52 -21.26 -1.57
N ASP A 181 8.88 -21.83 -2.71
CA ASP A 181 8.02 -22.74 -3.48
C ASP A 181 6.62 -22.13 -3.74
N GLY A 182 6.59 -20.83 -4.09
CA GLY A 182 5.38 -20.07 -4.37
C GLY A 182 4.45 -19.84 -3.17
N ARG A 183 4.89 -20.12 -1.95
CA ARG A 183 4.04 -20.04 -0.73
C ARG A 183 3.96 -18.66 -0.09
N VAL A 184 4.72 -17.67 -0.57
CA VAL A 184 4.66 -16.28 -0.10
C VAL A 184 3.54 -15.55 -0.83
N ASP A 185 2.64 -14.90 -0.09
CA ASP A 185 1.66 -13.98 -0.67
C ASP A 185 2.38 -12.73 -1.18
N LEU A 186 2.58 -12.67 -2.50
CA LEU A 186 3.32 -11.61 -3.18
C LEU A 186 2.35 -10.55 -3.71
N TYR A 187 2.52 -9.29 -3.28
CA TYR A 187 1.79 -8.13 -3.80
C TYR A 187 2.73 -7.13 -4.45
N SER A 188 2.36 -6.61 -5.62
CA SER A 188 3.09 -5.49 -6.20
C SER A 188 2.92 -4.24 -5.33
N GLY A 189 4.03 -3.55 -5.06
CA GLY A 189 4.02 -2.21 -4.48
C GLY A 189 4.11 -1.10 -5.54
N ASN A 190 4.22 -1.47 -6.81
CA ASN A 190 4.40 -0.60 -7.96
C ASN A 190 3.25 -0.83 -8.96
N ASP A 191 2.51 0.23 -9.28
CA ASP A 191 1.34 0.15 -10.18
C ASP A 191 1.72 -0.22 -11.63
N ASP A 192 2.93 0.12 -12.08
CA ASP A 192 3.46 -0.24 -13.38
C ASP A 192 3.93 -1.70 -13.51
N GLN A 193 3.88 -2.47 -12.42
CA GLN A 193 4.41 -3.83 -12.34
C GLN A 193 3.38 -4.87 -11.90
N ILE A 194 2.08 -4.57 -11.98
CA ILE A 194 1.02 -5.48 -11.53
C ILE A 194 1.09 -6.79 -12.31
N VAL A 195 0.91 -6.74 -13.62
CA VAL A 195 0.85 -7.95 -14.48
C VAL A 195 2.14 -8.77 -14.42
N PRO A 196 3.34 -8.20 -14.50
CA PRO A 196 4.58 -8.95 -14.32
C PRO A 196 4.67 -9.70 -12.97
N LEU A 197 4.23 -9.09 -11.85
CA LEU A 197 4.22 -9.79 -10.57
C LEU A 197 3.15 -10.88 -10.50
N LEU A 198 1.97 -10.65 -11.07
CA LEU A 198 0.94 -11.68 -11.18
C LEU A 198 1.46 -12.92 -11.92
N SER A 199 2.29 -12.72 -12.96
CA SER A 199 2.88 -13.83 -13.72
C SER A 199 3.87 -14.70 -12.92
N LEU A 200 4.41 -14.17 -11.81
CA LEU A 200 5.25 -14.90 -10.86
C LEU A 200 4.44 -15.50 -9.70
N GLY A 201 3.12 -15.55 -9.77
CA GLY A 201 2.24 -16.08 -8.73
C GLY A 201 1.77 -15.04 -7.71
N GLY A 202 1.88 -13.75 -8.05
CA GLY A 202 1.40 -12.65 -7.22
C GLY A 202 -0.10 -12.72 -6.94
N LYS A 203 -0.51 -12.16 -5.80
CA LYS A 203 -1.90 -12.10 -5.32
C LYS A 203 -2.61 -10.80 -5.69
N GLY A 204 -1.87 -9.82 -6.20
CA GLY A 204 -2.43 -8.52 -6.57
C GLY A 204 -1.46 -7.37 -6.38
N VAL A 205 -2.02 -6.21 -6.10
CA VAL A 205 -1.29 -4.94 -5.92
C VAL A 205 -1.76 -4.18 -4.68
N ILE A 206 -0.84 -3.49 -4.01
CA ILE A 206 -1.15 -2.45 -3.03
C ILE A 206 -0.83 -1.11 -3.69
N SER A 207 -1.85 -0.48 -4.24
CA SER A 207 -1.84 0.49 -5.32
C SER A 207 -1.97 1.94 -4.83
N VAL A 208 -1.29 2.85 -5.51
CA VAL A 208 -1.53 4.30 -5.43
C VAL A 208 -2.59 4.71 -6.46
N LEU A 209 -2.54 4.14 -7.68
CA LEU A 209 -3.50 4.38 -8.77
C LEU A 209 -4.95 4.13 -8.32
N SER A 210 -5.20 3.12 -7.50
CA SER A 210 -6.53 2.79 -6.96
C SER A 210 -7.22 3.94 -6.23
N ASN A 211 -6.49 4.93 -5.69
CA ASN A 211 -7.13 6.09 -5.06
C ASN A 211 -8.00 6.89 -6.04
N ILE A 212 -7.63 6.93 -7.32
CA ILE A 212 -8.30 7.73 -8.36
C ILE A 212 -8.94 6.90 -9.47
N ALA A 213 -8.58 5.62 -9.59
CA ALA A 213 -9.09 4.69 -10.60
C ALA A 213 -9.29 3.28 -10.00
N PRO A 214 -10.13 3.13 -8.94
CA PRO A 214 -10.28 1.86 -8.23
C PRO A 214 -10.79 0.73 -9.12
N ALA A 215 -11.87 0.94 -9.87
CA ALA A 215 -12.46 -0.08 -10.73
C ALA A 215 -11.50 -0.55 -11.82
N GLN A 216 -10.75 0.38 -12.44
CA GLN A 216 -9.78 0.05 -13.48
C GLN A 216 -8.59 -0.74 -12.92
N THR A 217 -8.13 -0.39 -11.71
CA THR A 217 -7.03 -1.11 -11.06
C THR A 217 -7.47 -2.51 -10.63
N HIS A 218 -8.67 -2.66 -10.08
CA HIS A 218 -9.28 -3.96 -9.82
C HIS A 218 -9.35 -4.81 -11.08
N GLU A 219 -9.84 -4.23 -12.20
CA GLU A 219 -10.01 -4.94 -13.46
C GLU A 219 -8.68 -5.48 -14.04
N ILE A 220 -7.55 -4.80 -13.84
CA ILE A 220 -6.23 -5.32 -14.23
C ILE A 220 -5.98 -6.68 -13.57
N CYS A 221 -6.20 -6.79 -12.25
CA CYS A 221 -6.01 -8.02 -11.51
C CYS A 221 -7.06 -9.07 -11.86
N GLU A 222 -8.34 -8.67 -11.90
CA GLU A 222 -9.44 -9.58 -12.16
C GLU A 222 -9.35 -10.24 -13.54
N ALA A 223 -9.01 -9.46 -14.59
CA ALA A 223 -8.81 -10.00 -15.93
C ALA A 223 -7.70 -11.07 -15.94
N TYR A 224 -6.61 -10.83 -15.21
CA TYR A 224 -5.52 -11.79 -15.08
C TYR A 224 -5.99 -13.08 -14.43
N PHE A 225 -6.66 -13.02 -13.29
CA PHE A 225 -7.15 -14.18 -12.54
C PHE A 225 -8.23 -14.97 -13.31
N LYS A 226 -9.01 -14.30 -14.17
CA LYS A 226 -9.95 -14.96 -15.10
C LYS A 226 -9.27 -15.61 -16.31
N GLY A 227 -7.95 -15.49 -16.44
CA GLY A 227 -7.17 -16.06 -17.56
C GLY A 227 -7.09 -15.15 -18.79
N ASP A 228 -7.70 -13.96 -18.78
CA ASP A 228 -7.56 -12.99 -19.86
C ASP A 228 -6.32 -12.10 -19.68
N VAL A 229 -5.15 -12.74 -19.73
CA VAL A 229 -3.84 -12.09 -19.55
C VAL A 229 -3.62 -10.98 -20.59
N LYS A 230 -4.16 -11.15 -21.81
CA LYS A 230 -4.04 -10.15 -22.88
C LYS A 230 -4.78 -8.86 -22.51
N ARG A 231 -6.01 -8.98 -21.98
CA ARG A 231 -6.79 -7.83 -21.50
C ARG A 231 -6.10 -7.16 -20.32
N SER A 232 -5.67 -7.95 -19.32
CA SER A 232 -4.93 -7.46 -18.15
C SER A 232 -3.70 -6.64 -18.57
N ALA A 233 -2.88 -7.15 -19.49
CA ALA A 233 -1.73 -6.44 -20.02
C ALA A 233 -2.11 -5.15 -20.76
N ALA A 234 -3.18 -5.16 -21.57
CA ALA A 234 -3.65 -3.97 -22.28
C ALA A 234 -4.12 -2.88 -21.32
N LEU A 235 -4.87 -3.24 -20.26
CA LEU A 235 -5.30 -2.31 -19.21
C LEU A 235 -4.11 -1.71 -18.45
N GLN A 236 -3.16 -2.55 -18.06
CA GLN A 236 -1.91 -2.10 -17.41
C GLN A 236 -1.18 -1.09 -18.30
N LEU A 237 -0.96 -1.39 -19.56
CA LEU A 237 -0.22 -0.52 -20.49
C LEU A 237 -0.96 0.80 -20.74
N ALA A 238 -2.27 0.79 -20.82
CA ALA A 238 -3.08 2.00 -20.94
C ALA A 238 -2.95 2.93 -19.71
N ALA A 239 -2.72 2.37 -18.53
CA ALA A 239 -2.54 3.13 -17.30
C ALA A 239 -1.14 3.75 -17.14
N ILE A 240 -0.12 3.31 -17.88
CA ILE A 240 1.28 3.74 -17.71
C ILE A 240 1.46 5.27 -17.75
N PRO A 241 0.86 6.03 -18.69
CA PRO A 241 1.02 7.49 -18.71
C PRO A 241 0.53 8.16 -17.43
N LEU A 242 -0.62 7.71 -16.90
CA LEU A 242 -1.18 8.20 -15.64
C LEU A 242 -0.32 7.78 -14.43
N ILE A 243 0.12 6.53 -14.38
CA ILE A 243 1.03 6.05 -13.33
C ILE A 243 2.31 6.89 -13.30
N ASN A 244 2.92 7.15 -14.46
CA ASN A 244 4.10 8.01 -14.56
C ASN A 244 3.84 9.46 -14.10
N ALA A 245 2.63 9.97 -14.26
CA ALA A 245 2.25 11.27 -13.74
C ALA A 245 2.03 11.25 -12.22
N LEU A 246 1.49 10.15 -11.65
CA LEU A 246 1.31 9.96 -10.22
C LEU A 246 2.64 9.81 -9.44
N PHE A 247 3.73 9.53 -10.13
CA PHE A 247 5.06 9.37 -9.52
C PHE A 247 6.09 10.38 -10.06
N CYS A 248 5.65 11.46 -10.73
CA CYS A 248 6.56 12.51 -11.20
C CYS A 248 7.10 13.39 -10.07
N GLU A 249 6.45 13.37 -8.92
CA GLU A 249 6.93 13.87 -7.63
C GLU A 249 6.77 12.80 -6.56
N VAL A 250 7.25 13.11 -5.36
CA VAL A 250 7.17 12.16 -4.22
C VAL A 250 5.71 11.84 -3.90
N ASN A 251 5.35 10.55 -3.97
CA ASN A 251 4.06 10.07 -3.48
C ASN A 251 3.95 10.32 -1.96
N PRO A 252 2.82 10.92 -1.45
CA PRO A 252 1.50 11.04 -2.08
C PRO A 252 1.17 12.41 -2.72
N ILE A 253 2.13 13.30 -2.99
CA ILE A 253 1.85 14.64 -3.53
C ILE A 253 0.96 14.56 -4.78
N PRO A 254 1.32 13.80 -5.86
CA PRO A 254 0.50 13.78 -7.07
C PRO A 254 -0.88 13.13 -6.87
N VAL A 255 -0.99 12.08 -6.09
CA VAL A 255 -2.29 11.40 -5.92
C VAL A 255 -3.29 12.26 -5.12
N LYS A 256 -2.84 13.02 -4.13
CA LYS A 256 -3.71 13.99 -3.42
C LYS A 256 -4.08 15.17 -4.33
N ALA A 257 -3.15 15.66 -5.14
CA ALA A 257 -3.45 16.66 -6.17
C ALA A 257 -4.51 16.14 -7.16
N ALA A 258 -4.40 14.89 -7.60
CA ALA A 258 -5.38 14.24 -8.48
C ALA A 258 -6.78 14.17 -7.83
N LEU A 259 -6.86 13.72 -6.59
CA LEU A 259 -8.13 13.69 -5.84
C LEU A 259 -8.76 15.08 -5.68
N ASN A 260 -7.95 16.11 -5.42
CA ASN A 260 -8.43 17.49 -5.34
C ASN A 260 -8.93 17.99 -6.72
N LEU A 261 -8.26 17.66 -7.82
CA LEU A 261 -8.72 17.95 -9.19
C LEU A 261 -10.06 17.25 -9.51
N MET A 262 -10.29 16.05 -8.97
CA MET A 262 -11.56 15.32 -9.08
C MET A 262 -12.66 15.86 -8.16
N GLY A 263 -12.40 16.91 -7.37
CA GLY A 263 -13.35 17.47 -6.41
C GLY A 263 -13.56 16.65 -5.13
N LYS A 264 -12.69 15.66 -4.86
CA LYS A 264 -12.83 14.76 -3.70
C LYS A 264 -12.24 15.33 -2.40
N ALA A 265 -11.70 16.55 -2.45
CA ALA A 265 -11.22 17.31 -1.29
C ALA A 265 -10.31 16.51 -0.33
N ALA A 266 -9.24 15.88 -0.89
CA ALA A 266 -8.23 15.20 -0.08
C ALA A 266 -7.41 16.15 0.81
N GLY A 267 -7.56 17.45 0.59
CA GLY A 267 -6.96 18.51 1.39
C GLY A 267 -5.46 18.70 1.14
N PRO A 268 -4.80 19.51 1.99
CA PRO A 268 -3.39 19.83 1.86
C PRO A 268 -2.49 18.67 2.26
N MET A 269 -1.19 18.83 2.01
CA MET A 269 -0.14 17.97 2.55
C MET A 269 0.29 18.46 3.93
N ARG A 270 0.79 17.54 4.78
CA ARG A 270 1.54 17.93 5.99
C ARG A 270 3.02 18.07 5.67
N LEU A 271 3.68 19.08 6.22
CA LEU A 271 5.15 19.18 6.10
C LEU A 271 5.84 17.89 6.62
N PRO A 272 6.94 17.46 6.01
CA PRO A 272 7.77 18.19 5.02
C PRO A 272 7.27 18.14 3.57
N LEU A 273 6.14 17.47 3.29
CA LEU A 273 5.56 17.47 1.97
C LEU A 273 4.79 18.77 1.72
N THR A 274 4.81 19.22 0.46
CA THR A 274 4.20 20.48 0.03
C THR A 274 3.24 20.22 -1.13
N GLU A 275 2.54 21.26 -1.57
CA GLU A 275 1.74 21.19 -2.77
C GLU A 275 2.59 20.84 -4.00
N MET A 276 1.94 20.21 -4.97
CA MET A 276 2.54 19.81 -6.23
C MET A 276 2.98 21.04 -7.05
N GLU A 277 4.15 20.95 -7.69
CA GLU A 277 4.64 21.99 -8.58
C GLU A 277 3.68 22.22 -9.76
N PRO A 278 3.37 23.48 -10.14
CA PRO A 278 2.36 23.80 -11.17
C PRO A 278 2.58 23.04 -12.49
N LYS A 279 3.82 22.97 -12.97
CA LYS A 279 4.15 22.24 -14.22
C LYS A 279 3.81 20.76 -14.14
N ASN A 280 4.00 20.15 -13.00
CA ASN A 280 3.70 18.73 -12.79
C ASN A 280 2.20 18.51 -12.61
N GLN A 281 1.50 19.48 -12.01
CA GLN A 281 0.03 19.48 -11.91
C GLN A 281 -0.63 19.50 -13.29
N ASP A 282 -0.13 20.32 -14.24
CA ASP A 282 -0.61 20.33 -15.62
C ASP A 282 -0.39 18.98 -16.31
N ARG A 283 0.80 18.38 -16.12
CA ARG A 283 1.09 17.03 -16.62
C ARG A 283 0.14 15.98 -16.06
N LEU A 284 -0.11 16.01 -14.75
CA LEU A 284 -1.03 15.09 -14.08
C LEU A 284 -2.45 15.26 -14.63
N LYS A 285 -2.94 16.48 -14.71
CA LYS A 285 -4.27 16.80 -15.25
C LYS A 285 -4.44 16.28 -16.66
N GLN A 286 -3.46 16.49 -17.53
CA GLN A 286 -3.50 16.00 -18.90
C GLN A 286 -3.57 14.47 -18.95
N ALA A 287 -2.76 13.77 -18.16
CA ALA A 287 -2.77 12.32 -18.07
C ALA A 287 -4.11 11.76 -17.54
N MET A 288 -4.75 12.47 -16.60
CA MET A 288 -6.07 12.10 -16.08
C MET A 288 -7.16 12.25 -17.15
N ILE A 289 -7.12 13.32 -17.96
CA ILE A 289 -8.04 13.53 -19.10
C ILE A 289 -7.86 12.43 -20.14
N GLU A 290 -6.62 12.14 -20.52
CA GLU A 290 -6.30 11.10 -21.53
C GLU A 290 -6.71 9.70 -21.05
N TYR A 291 -6.63 9.44 -19.75
CA TYR A 291 -7.09 8.18 -19.16
C TYR A 291 -8.60 8.11 -18.94
N GLY A 292 -9.31 9.23 -19.04
CA GLY A 292 -10.77 9.33 -18.95
C GLY A 292 -11.35 9.35 -17.53
N ILE A 293 -10.60 9.90 -16.57
CA ILE A 293 -11.05 10.03 -15.17
C ILE A 293 -11.22 11.49 -14.72
N LEU A 294 -10.99 12.44 -15.61
CA LEU A 294 -11.24 13.86 -15.38
C LEU A 294 -11.93 14.48 -16.60
#